data_e78c972751553e323dd768f2d1968f16
#
_entry.id   e78c972751553e323dd768f2d1968f16
#
_cell.length_a   1.000
_cell.length_b   1.000
_cell.length_c   1.000
_cell.angle_alpha   90.00
_cell.angle_beta   90.00
_cell.angle_gamma   90.00
#
_symmetry.space_group_name_H-M   'P 1'
#
loop_
_entity.id
_entity.type
_entity.pdbx_description
1 polymer ?
#
loop_
_entity_poly.entity_id
_entity_poly.type
_entity_poly.pdbx_seq_one_letter_code
_entity_poly.pdbx_strand_id
1 'polypeptide(L)'
;MRTPWACLLALGLVPGALGQAAAGSPQPRAIDSEYRKFEDLASFLRARNAKQFAIPTPKGIDEGQYVVIGGIEQWVTIRGFDRNNPVLLFVHGGPGDVTNPWTFMTFAPWEKQFTVVQWDERGAGRTLRRSGPSVAPTITVWRMAQDGIELSEYLRKHLGKDKIFMVCHSFGSILGLAMARARPDLFYAYVGTGQVADSTRNYFVAYDALLKKAQEIGNREAIDDLIRVGPPPYKFGEGYGVQRKWANAFEGADQFLYGTLGLALVAPGNTVEDINDSGEGQILSADRLVPQTRSMGPKELGLQFSMPMFIFQGSEDFTTPTALARQYEGSIEAPQKAFVTINGGGHFAVFMHSDEFLNELVKRVRPLAVTN
;
A
#
# COMPACT_ATOMS: atom_id res chain seq x y z
N MET A 1 0.49 -14.87 -25.78
CA MET A 1 0.28 -15.55 -24.51
C MET A 1 1.35 -15.02 -23.56
N ARG A 2 0.97 -14.09 -22.66
CA ARG A 2 1.88 -13.53 -21.67
C ARG A 2 1.90 -14.47 -20.47
N THR A 3 3.06 -14.90 -20.06
CA THR A 3 3.25 -15.91 -18.99
C THR A 3 2.94 -15.29 -17.61
N PRO A 4 2.27 -16.01 -16.68
CA PRO A 4 1.88 -15.49 -15.34
C PRO A 4 3.05 -15.26 -14.37
N TRP A 5 4.28 -15.30 -14.83
CA TRP A 5 5.50 -15.25 -13.99
C TRP A 5 6.00 -13.84 -13.63
N ALA A 6 5.40 -12.77 -14.21
CA ALA A 6 5.85 -11.39 -13.96
C ALA A 6 5.53 -10.89 -12.54
N CYS A 7 4.47 -11.39 -11.90
CA CYS A 7 4.09 -10.98 -10.53
C CYS A 7 5.08 -11.42 -9.44
N LEU A 8 5.81 -12.53 -9.64
CA LEU A 8 6.74 -13.05 -8.65
C LEU A 8 8.04 -12.24 -8.52
N LEU A 9 8.42 -11.51 -9.56
CA LEU A 9 9.64 -10.68 -9.56
C LEU A 9 9.44 -9.35 -8.81
N ALA A 10 8.24 -8.79 -8.82
CA ALA A 10 7.94 -7.53 -8.13
C ALA A 10 7.91 -7.68 -6.60
N LEU A 11 7.67 -8.90 -6.08
CA LEU A 11 7.65 -9.20 -4.65
C LEU A 11 9.06 -9.51 -4.06
N GLY A 12 10.14 -9.34 -4.85
CA GLY A 12 11.50 -9.61 -4.39
C GLY A 12 11.85 -11.10 -4.28
N LEU A 13 11.05 -11.98 -4.92
CA LEU A 13 11.34 -13.40 -5.01
C LEU A 13 12.38 -13.62 -6.11
N VAL A 14 13.65 -13.65 -5.74
CA VAL A 14 14.72 -14.18 -6.59
C VAL A 14 14.43 -15.66 -6.78
N PRO A 15 14.40 -16.20 -8.02
CA PRO A 15 14.29 -17.64 -8.24
C PRO A 15 15.59 -18.30 -7.82
N GLY A 16 15.68 -18.67 -6.55
CA GLY A 16 16.67 -19.58 -6.06
C GLY A 16 16.33 -20.98 -6.53
N ALA A 17 17.13 -21.51 -7.45
CA ALA A 17 17.26 -22.91 -7.81
C ALA A 17 15.95 -23.69 -8.05
N LEU A 18 15.34 -23.52 -9.21
CA LEU A 18 14.57 -24.59 -9.80
C LEU A 18 15.57 -25.61 -10.38
N GLY A 19 15.84 -26.65 -9.60
CA GLY A 19 16.53 -27.81 -10.08
C GLY A 19 15.84 -28.31 -11.35
N GLN A 20 16.64 -28.66 -12.36
CA GLN A 20 16.17 -29.32 -13.57
C GLN A 20 15.49 -30.65 -13.19
N ALA A 21 14.17 -30.62 -13.03
CA ALA A 21 13.38 -31.84 -13.13
C ALA A 21 13.09 -32.08 -14.60
N ALA A 22 13.86 -32.98 -15.19
CA ALA A 22 13.52 -33.60 -16.45
C ALA A 22 12.26 -34.46 -16.21
N ALA A 23 11.10 -33.98 -16.59
CA ALA A 23 9.88 -34.76 -16.65
C ALA A 23 8.99 -34.20 -17.75
N GLY A 24 8.44 -35.10 -18.57
CA GLY A 24 7.64 -34.80 -19.75
C GLY A 24 6.56 -33.74 -19.46
N SER A 25 6.39 -32.83 -20.41
CA SER A 25 5.35 -31.79 -20.36
C SER A 25 3.99 -32.44 -20.09
N PRO A 26 3.24 -31.98 -19.05
CA PRO A 26 1.89 -32.50 -18.79
C PRO A 26 1.03 -32.30 -20.04
N GLN A 27 0.23 -33.30 -20.36
CA GLN A 27 -0.64 -33.27 -21.53
C GLN A 27 -1.61 -32.08 -21.42
N PRO A 28 -1.82 -31.27 -22.48
CA PRO A 28 -2.67 -30.07 -22.44
C PRO A 28 -4.05 -30.29 -21.82
N ARG A 29 -4.66 -31.46 -21.98
CA ARG A 29 -5.98 -31.82 -21.42
C ARG A 29 -6.01 -31.91 -19.89
N ALA A 30 -4.93 -32.29 -19.23
CA ALA A 30 -4.88 -32.37 -17.78
C ALA A 30 -4.79 -30.97 -17.15
N ILE A 31 -3.97 -30.12 -17.74
CA ILE A 31 -3.85 -28.71 -17.30
C ILE A 31 -5.18 -27.99 -17.42
N ASP A 32 -5.92 -28.16 -18.54
CA ASP A 32 -7.21 -27.52 -18.74
C ASP A 32 -8.26 -27.96 -17.70
N SER A 33 -8.26 -29.24 -17.29
CA SER A 33 -9.24 -29.74 -16.32
C SER A 33 -8.95 -29.24 -14.90
N GLU A 34 -7.70 -29.19 -14.48
CA GLU A 34 -7.30 -28.68 -13.17
C GLU A 34 -7.48 -27.16 -13.10
N TYR A 35 -7.17 -26.43 -14.17
CA TYR A 35 -7.42 -24.99 -14.25
C TYR A 35 -8.90 -24.66 -14.11
N ARG A 36 -9.80 -25.40 -14.78
CA ARG A 36 -11.25 -25.20 -14.64
C ARG A 36 -11.73 -25.44 -13.22
N LYS A 37 -11.30 -26.49 -12.56
CA LYS A 37 -11.65 -26.77 -11.16
C LYS A 37 -11.20 -25.65 -10.23
N PHE A 38 -9.98 -25.11 -10.46
CA PHE A 38 -9.48 -23.97 -9.71
C PHE A 38 -10.33 -22.72 -9.94
N GLU A 39 -10.67 -22.39 -11.18
CA GLU A 39 -11.53 -21.24 -11.51
C GLU A 39 -12.94 -21.39 -10.98
N ASP A 40 -13.52 -22.59 -11.01
CA ASP A 40 -14.84 -22.87 -10.42
C ASP A 40 -14.82 -22.63 -8.90
N LEU A 41 -13.78 -23.10 -8.20
CA LEU A 41 -13.60 -22.85 -6.77
C LEU A 41 -13.40 -21.37 -6.46
N ALA A 42 -12.53 -20.70 -7.19
CA ALA A 42 -12.28 -19.26 -7.01
C ALA A 42 -13.57 -18.44 -7.25
N SER A 43 -14.33 -18.78 -8.30
CA SER A 43 -15.60 -18.13 -8.61
C SER A 43 -16.64 -18.36 -7.51
N PHE A 44 -16.74 -19.58 -6.99
CA PHE A 44 -17.61 -19.90 -5.85
C PHE A 44 -17.23 -19.08 -4.61
N LEU A 45 -15.93 -18.99 -4.29
CA LEU A 45 -15.42 -18.23 -3.15
C LEU A 45 -15.65 -16.72 -3.33
N ARG A 46 -15.44 -16.16 -4.53
CA ARG A 46 -15.77 -14.76 -4.84
C ARG A 46 -17.24 -14.46 -4.61
N ALA A 47 -18.14 -15.32 -5.11
CA ALA A 47 -19.58 -15.17 -4.93
C ALA A 47 -20.01 -15.27 -3.45
N ARG A 48 -19.41 -16.20 -2.69
CA ARG A 48 -19.63 -16.32 -1.25
C ARG A 48 -19.19 -15.06 -0.52
N ASN A 49 -17.99 -14.57 -0.81
CA ASN A 49 -17.41 -13.40 -0.17
C ASN A 49 -18.19 -12.13 -0.55
N ALA A 50 -18.68 -12.01 -1.77
CA ALA A 50 -19.55 -10.90 -2.18
C ALA A 50 -20.83 -10.82 -1.30
N LYS A 51 -21.43 -11.96 -0.93
CA LYS A 51 -22.57 -12.00 0.00
C LYS A 51 -22.16 -11.69 1.43
N GLN A 52 -21.04 -12.26 1.89
CA GLN A 52 -20.56 -12.11 3.27
C GLN A 52 -20.15 -10.67 3.60
N PHE A 53 -19.51 -9.98 2.65
CA PHE A 53 -19.00 -8.61 2.80
C PHE A 53 -19.86 -7.56 2.09
N ALA A 54 -21.12 -7.92 1.76
CA ALA A 54 -22.08 -6.94 1.26
C ALA A 54 -22.41 -5.90 2.34
N ILE A 55 -22.74 -4.71 1.92
CA ILE A 55 -23.20 -3.63 2.80
C ILE A 55 -24.73 -3.66 2.84
N PRO A 56 -25.34 -4.28 3.88
CA PRO A 56 -26.76 -4.63 3.90
C PRO A 56 -27.65 -3.50 4.44
N THR A 57 -27.24 -2.25 4.34
CA THR A 57 -27.98 -1.13 4.89
C THR A 57 -28.35 -0.12 3.81
N PRO A 58 -29.60 0.41 3.81
CA PRO A 58 -30.01 1.43 2.86
C PRO A 58 -29.28 2.78 3.05
N LYS A 59 -28.64 2.99 4.22
CA LYS A 59 -27.78 4.13 4.47
C LYS A 59 -26.35 3.96 3.93
N GLY A 60 -26.00 2.73 3.54
CA GLY A 60 -24.67 2.39 3.08
C GLY A 60 -24.36 2.89 1.68
N ILE A 61 -23.10 2.70 1.32
CA ILE A 61 -22.55 2.95 -0.01
C ILE A 61 -21.62 1.80 -0.39
N ASP A 62 -21.74 1.31 -1.62
CA ASP A 62 -20.90 0.27 -2.20
C ASP A 62 -20.77 0.56 -3.70
N GLU A 63 -19.79 1.37 -4.06
CA GLU A 63 -19.56 1.85 -5.43
C GLU A 63 -18.16 1.44 -5.89
N GLY A 64 -18.07 0.98 -7.16
CA GLY A 64 -16.81 0.80 -7.86
C GLY A 64 -16.95 1.42 -9.25
N GLN A 65 -16.13 2.40 -9.58
CA GLN A 65 -16.30 3.19 -10.79
C GLN A 65 -15.00 3.80 -11.30
N TYR A 66 -14.99 4.11 -12.60
CA TYR A 66 -13.95 4.95 -13.17
C TYR A 66 -14.34 6.43 -13.03
N VAL A 67 -13.43 7.23 -12.50
CA VAL A 67 -13.56 8.68 -12.35
C VAL A 67 -12.50 9.36 -13.20
N VAL A 68 -12.88 10.41 -13.95
CA VAL A 68 -11.90 11.20 -14.71
C VAL A 68 -11.09 12.07 -13.76
N ILE A 69 -9.82 11.77 -13.63
CA ILE A 69 -8.85 12.43 -12.73
C ILE A 69 -7.58 12.66 -13.53
N GLY A 70 -7.09 13.89 -13.57
CA GLY A 70 -5.86 14.21 -14.27
C GLY A 70 -5.89 13.85 -15.77
N GLY A 71 -7.06 13.91 -16.37
CA GLY A 71 -7.27 13.64 -17.81
C GLY A 71 -7.33 12.16 -18.19
N ILE A 72 -7.32 11.23 -17.24
CA ILE A 72 -7.52 9.79 -17.48
C ILE A 72 -8.61 9.23 -16.56
N GLU A 73 -9.21 8.11 -16.95
CA GLU A 73 -10.16 7.38 -16.12
C GLU A 73 -9.41 6.54 -15.08
N GLN A 74 -9.60 6.84 -13.78
CA GLN A 74 -8.96 6.14 -12.67
C GLN A 74 -9.99 5.37 -11.88
N TRP A 75 -9.64 4.14 -11.46
CA TRP A 75 -10.53 3.26 -10.72
C TRP A 75 -10.59 3.65 -9.25
N VAL A 76 -11.81 3.78 -8.73
CA VAL A 76 -12.08 4.14 -7.34
C VAL A 76 -13.17 3.24 -6.79
N THR A 77 -12.98 2.73 -5.57
CA THR A 77 -14.03 2.08 -4.80
C THR A 77 -14.40 2.92 -3.58
N ILE A 78 -15.69 2.98 -3.26
CA ILE A 78 -16.24 3.78 -2.15
C ILE A 78 -17.17 2.88 -1.37
N ARG A 79 -16.80 2.51 -0.14
CA ARG A 79 -17.53 1.54 0.66
C ARG A 79 -17.73 2.03 2.09
N GLY A 80 -18.95 1.88 2.64
CA GLY A 80 -19.26 2.24 4.01
C GLY A 80 -20.66 1.88 4.42
N PHE A 81 -20.86 1.52 5.69
CA PHE A 81 -22.16 1.13 6.23
C PHE A 81 -23.11 2.32 6.44
N ASP A 82 -22.59 3.53 6.51
CA ASP A 82 -23.37 4.77 6.59
C ASP A 82 -22.66 5.87 5.79
N ARG A 83 -23.35 6.44 4.80
CA ARG A 83 -22.88 7.60 3.99
C ARG A 83 -22.56 8.82 4.83
N ASN A 84 -23.14 8.93 6.03
CA ASN A 84 -22.88 10.02 6.96
C ASN A 84 -21.53 9.88 7.68
N ASN A 85 -20.93 8.69 7.69
CA ASN A 85 -19.59 8.51 8.24
C ASN A 85 -18.57 9.43 7.55
N PRO A 86 -17.52 9.84 8.28
CA PRO A 86 -16.41 10.57 7.67
C PRO A 86 -15.77 9.74 6.55
N VAL A 87 -15.36 10.41 5.49
CA VAL A 87 -14.66 9.78 4.35
C VAL A 87 -13.19 9.62 4.70
N LEU A 88 -12.63 8.44 4.40
CA LEU A 88 -11.23 8.12 4.57
C LEU A 88 -10.68 7.62 3.23
N LEU A 89 -9.81 8.42 2.62
CA LEU A 89 -9.06 8.05 1.42
C LEU A 89 -7.82 7.27 1.83
N PHE A 90 -7.69 6.03 1.35
CA PHE A 90 -6.48 5.24 1.48
C PHE A 90 -5.58 5.45 0.25
N VAL A 91 -4.38 5.99 0.48
CA VAL A 91 -3.35 6.22 -0.55
C VAL A 91 -2.32 5.11 -0.42
N HIS A 92 -2.31 4.20 -1.39
CA HIS A 92 -1.51 2.98 -1.30
C HIS A 92 0.00 3.20 -1.53
N GLY A 93 0.79 2.18 -1.21
CA GLY A 93 2.24 2.17 -1.38
C GLY A 93 2.69 1.52 -2.67
N GLY A 94 3.85 0.94 -2.61
CA GLY A 94 4.55 0.27 -3.69
C GLY A 94 5.81 1.03 -4.09
N PRO A 95 5.83 1.92 -5.10
CA PRO A 95 4.70 2.50 -5.85
C PRO A 95 3.95 1.51 -6.74
N GLY A 96 2.66 1.77 -6.96
CA GLY A 96 1.82 0.98 -7.85
C GLY A 96 1.23 -0.30 -7.25
N ASP A 97 1.27 -0.47 -5.93
CA ASP A 97 0.76 -1.65 -5.20
C ASP A 97 -0.69 -1.45 -4.77
N VAL A 98 -1.62 -1.67 -5.68
CA VAL A 98 -3.05 -1.48 -5.43
C VAL A 98 -3.56 -2.39 -4.31
N THR A 99 -4.39 -1.83 -3.43
CA THR A 99 -4.97 -2.54 -2.28
C THR A 99 -6.37 -3.07 -2.54
N ASN A 100 -7.11 -2.50 -3.48
CA ASN A 100 -8.45 -2.94 -3.85
C ASN A 100 -8.61 -4.46 -4.01
N PRO A 101 -7.68 -5.18 -4.66
CA PRO A 101 -7.87 -6.60 -4.93
C PRO A 101 -7.88 -7.52 -3.71
N TRP A 102 -7.36 -7.10 -2.55
CA TRP A 102 -7.14 -8.02 -1.43
C TRP A 102 -7.56 -7.50 -0.05
N THR A 103 -7.89 -6.22 0.10
CA THR A 103 -8.20 -5.62 1.42
C THR A 103 -9.66 -5.75 1.86
N PHE A 104 -10.52 -6.41 1.11
CA PHE A 104 -11.95 -6.51 1.42
C PHE A 104 -12.26 -7.05 2.83
N MET A 105 -11.43 -7.96 3.35
CA MET A 105 -11.55 -8.45 4.73
C MET A 105 -10.97 -7.45 5.74
N THR A 106 -9.81 -6.89 5.43
CA THR A 106 -9.08 -5.96 6.30
C THR A 106 -9.87 -4.69 6.56
N PHE A 107 -10.50 -4.14 5.53
CA PHE A 107 -11.24 -2.87 5.64
C PHE A 107 -12.73 -3.03 6.00
N ALA A 108 -13.29 -4.24 6.02
CA ALA A 108 -14.67 -4.45 6.42
C ALA A 108 -15.02 -3.91 7.83
N PRO A 109 -14.15 -4.02 8.87
CA PRO A 109 -14.37 -3.32 10.14
C PRO A 109 -14.29 -1.80 10.02
N TRP A 110 -13.42 -1.26 9.14
CA TRP A 110 -13.26 0.16 8.92
C TRP A 110 -14.48 0.80 8.26
N GLU A 111 -15.14 0.07 7.35
CA GLU A 111 -16.37 0.50 6.66
C GLU A 111 -17.54 0.77 7.61
N LYS A 112 -17.47 0.28 8.87
CA LYS A 112 -18.45 0.59 9.93
C LYS A 112 -18.20 1.96 10.58
N GLN A 113 -16.98 2.46 10.52
CA GLN A 113 -16.54 3.68 11.17
C GLN A 113 -16.33 4.85 10.20
N PHE A 114 -16.02 4.52 8.94
CA PHE A 114 -15.70 5.46 7.87
C PHE A 114 -16.39 5.04 6.58
N THR A 115 -16.53 5.96 5.65
CA THR A 115 -16.68 5.67 4.24
C THR A 115 -15.26 5.52 3.68
N VAL A 116 -14.81 4.28 3.47
CA VAL A 116 -13.48 3.93 3.01
C VAL A 116 -13.42 4.04 1.49
N VAL A 117 -12.44 4.81 1.02
CA VAL A 117 -12.16 4.99 -0.40
C VAL A 117 -10.80 4.38 -0.72
N GLN A 118 -10.77 3.47 -1.68
CA GLN A 118 -9.55 2.95 -2.24
C GLN A 118 -9.44 3.42 -3.70
N TRP A 119 -8.23 3.67 -4.13
CA TRP A 119 -7.93 4.26 -5.41
C TRP A 119 -6.79 3.50 -6.07
N ASP A 120 -7.01 3.01 -7.29
CA ASP A 120 -5.93 2.51 -8.12
C ASP A 120 -5.28 3.72 -8.80
N GLU A 121 -4.12 4.11 -8.31
CA GLU A 121 -3.41 5.31 -8.74
C GLU A 121 -3.02 5.23 -10.23
N ARG A 122 -2.66 6.38 -10.81
CA ARG A 122 -2.11 6.46 -12.17
C ARG A 122 -0.98 5.47 -12.38
N GLY A 123 -1.11 4.60 -13.39
CA GLY A 123 -0.13 3.56 -13.71
C GLY A 123 -0.24 2.29 -12.84
N ALA A 124 -1.32 2.12 -12.08
CA ALA A 124 -1.54 0.97 -11.23
C ALA A 124 -2.89 0.28 -11.49
N GLY A 125 -2.96 -1.02 -11.28
CA GLY A 125 -4.17 -1.82 -11.28
C GLY A 125 -5.12 -1.59 -12.46
N ARG A 126 -6.41 -1.48 -12.18
CA ARG A 126 -7.45 -1.23 -13.19
C ARG A 126 -7.27 0.09 -13.93
N THR A 127 -6.68 1.09 -13.26
CA THR A 127 -6.34 2.38 -13.91
C THR A 127 -5.30 2.18 -15.00
N LEU A 128 -4.25 1.39 -14.77
CA LEU A 128 -3.27 1.05 -15.81
C LEU A 128 -3.92 0.28 -16.96
N ARG A 129 -4.74 -0.74 -16.67
CA ARG A 129 -5.46 -1.49 -17.70
C ARG A 129 -6.31 -0.56 -18.58
N ARG A 130 -6.99 0.41 -17.98
CA ARG A 130 -7.88 1.35 -18.69
C ARG A 130 -7.11 2.36 -19.53
N SER A 131 -6.02 2.94 -18.99
CA SER A 131 -5.24 3.98 -19.66
C SER A 131 -4.15 3.43 -20.59
N GLY A 132 -3.73 2.20 -20.38
CA GLY A 132 -2.64 1.56 -21.10
C GLY A 132 -1.25 2.10 -20.76
N PRO A 133 -0.16 1.50 -21.27
CA PRO A 133 1.22 1.88 -20.93
C PRO A 133 1.64 3.26 -21.44
N SER A 134 0.88 3.87 -22.33
CA SER A 134 1.12 5.25 -22.82
C SER A 134 1.02 6.30 -21.73
N VAL A 135 0.44 5.97 -20.57
CA VAL A 135 0.36 6.84 -19.39
C VAL A 135 1.74 7.05 -18.73
N ALA A 136 2.71 6.16 -18.98
CA ALA A 136 4.01 6.12 -18.30
C ALA A 136 4.75 7.47 -18.24
N PRO A 137 4.83 8.31 -19.28
CA PRO A 137 5.51 9.60 -19.19
C PRO A 137 4.86 10.57 -18.19
N THR A 138 3.61 10.36 -17.82
CA THR A 138 2.85 11.20 -16.89
C THR A 138 2.91 10.70 -15.45
N ILE A 139 3.51 9.53 -15.20
CA ILE A 139 3.71 8.98 -13.85
C ILE A 139 4.85 9.76 -13.18
N THR A 140 4.46 10.80 -12.44
CA THR A 140 5.37 11.62 -11.64
C THR A 140 4.76 11.87 -10.27
N VAL A 141 5.61 12.04 -9.24
CA VAL A 141 5.14 12.35 -7.87
C VAL A 141 4.23 13.58 -7.88
N TRP A 142 4.61 14.62 -8.63
CA TRP A 142 3.81 15.83 -8.72
C TRP A 142 2.43 15.56 -9.35
N ARG A 143 2.37 14.85 -10.50
CA ARG A 143 1.09 14.58 -11.17
C ARG A 143 0.18 13.69 -10.32
N MET A 144 0.74 12.67 -9.68
CA MET A 144 -0.03 11.77 -8.82
C MET A 144 -0.55 12.48 -7.56
N ALA A 145 0.21 13.40 -6.98
CA ALA A 145 -0.29 14.26 -5.90
C ALA A 145 -1.46 15.15 -6.37
N GLN A 146 -1.37 15.71 -7.58
CA GLN A 146 -2.50 16.46 -8.19
C GLN A 146 -3.71 15.55 -8.46
N ASP A 147 -3.49 14.30 -8.91
CA ASP A 147 -4.56 13.31 -9.09
C ASP A 147 -5.26 13.04 -7.74
N GLY A 148 -4.51 12.87 -6.65
CA GLY A 148 -5.07 12.68 -5.31
C GLY A 148 -5.86 13.90 -4.81
N ILE A 149 -5.44 15.12 -5.14
CA ILE A 149 -6.18 16.35 -4.84
C ILE A 149 -7.49 16.39 -5.65
N GLU A 150 -7.44 16.14 -6.96
CA GLU A 150 -8.63 16.12 -7.82
C GLU A 150 -9.62 15.04 -7.35
N LEU A 151 -9.12 13.84 -6.97
CA LEU A 151 -9.94 12.80 -6.35
C LEU A 151 -10.58 13.27 -5.04
N SER A 152 -9.82 13.95 -4.18
CA SER A 152 -10.34 14.47 -2.91
C SER A 152 -11.46 15.50 -3.12
N GLU A 153 -11.33 16.38 -4.11
CA GLU A 153 -12.36 17.33 -4.50
C GLU A 153 -13.61 16.63 -5.05
N TYR A 154 -13.41 15.60 -5.90
CA TYR A 154 -14.50 14.76 -6.39
C TYR A 154 -15.26 14.09 -5.24
N LEU A 155 -14.54 13.44 -4.32
CA LEU A 155 -15.14 12.73 -3.18
C LEU A 155 -15.95 13.67 -2.28
N ARG A 156 -15.42 14.85 -1.97
CA ARG A 156 -16.13 15.86 -1.19
C ARG A 156 -17.47 16.25 -1.83
N LYS A 157 -17.46 16.50 -3.14
CA LYS A 157 -18.65 16.85 -3.92
C LYS A 157 -19.63 15.68 -4.01
N HIS A 158 -19.14 14.49 -4.36
CA HIS A 158 -19.94 13.27 -4.56
C HIS A 158 -20.64 12.81 -3.28
N LEU A 159 -19.96 12.94 -2.13
CA LEU A 159 -20.45 12.48 -0.83
C LEU A 159 -20.99 13.60 0.07
N GLY A 160 -20.99 14.85 -0.40
CA GLY A 160 -21.49 16.00 0.36
C GLY A 160 -20.68 16.26 1.64
N LYS A 161 -19.33 16.21 1.56
CA LYS A 161 -18.43 16.39 2.70
C LYS A 161 -17.57 17.65 2.54
N ASP A 162 -17.36 18.38 3.64
CA ASP A 162 -16.49 19.56 3.64
C ASP A 162 -15.02 19.18 3.56
N LYS A 163 -14.61 18.12 4.27
CA LYS A 163 -13.25 17.59 4.30
C LYS A 163 -13.28 16.07 4.37
N ILE A 164 -12.14 15.44 4.09
CA ILE A 164 -11.94 14.01 4.23
C ILE A 164 -10.70 13.71 5.06
N PHE A 165 -10.56 12.47 5.52
CA PHE A 165 -9.30 11.96 6.07
C PHE A 165 -8.47 11.31 4.98
N MET A 166 -7.15 11.25 5.16
CA MET A 166 -6.28 10.41 4.35
C MET A 166 -5.39 9.54 5.24
N VAL A 167 -5.29 8.26 4.88
CA VAL A 167 -4.33 7.31 5.42
C VAL A 167 -3.40 6.93 4.28
N CYS A 168 -2.10 7.16 4.47
CA CYS A 168 -1.11 7.10 3.41
C CYS A 168 -0.02 6.10 3.79
N HIS A 169 0.09 5.00 3.02
CA HIS A 169 1.00 3.91 3.32
C HIS A 169 2.26 3.96 2.43
N SER A 170 3.43 3.81 3.04
CA SER A 170 4.71 3.63 2.33
C SER A 170 4.94 4.74 1.28
N PHE A 171 5.14 4.40 0.01
CA PHE A 171 5.23 5.40 -1.07
C PHE A 171 4.06 6.40 -1.06
N GLY A 172 2.85 5.94 -0.77
CA GLY A 172 1.66 6.82 -0.65
C GLY A 172 1.83 7.93 0.38
N SER A 173 2.71 7.77 1.38
CA SER A 173 3.03 8.83 2.35
C SER A 173 3.70 10.04 1.69
N ILE A 174 4.49 9.83 0.63
CA ILE A 174 5.10 10.92 -0.15
C ILE A 174 4.00 11.72 -0.87
N LEU A 175 3.06 11.02 -1.49
CA LEU A 175 1.92 11.67 -2.17
C LEU A 175 1.05 12.42 -1.17
N GLY A 176 0.70 11.79 -0.05
CA GLY A 176 -0.13 12.38 1.00
C GLY A 176 0.49 13.64 1.62
N LEU A 177 1.81 13.65 1.85
CA LEU A 177 2.52 14.85 2.31
C LEU A 177 2.48 15.97 1.27
N ALA A 178 2.65 15.65 -0.02
CA ALA A 178 2.53 16.63 -1.10
C ALA A 178 1.10 17.20 -1.19
N MET A 179 0.07 16.34 -1.06
CA MET A 179 -1.35 16.74 -1.01
C MET A 179 -1.64 17.62 0.20
N ALA A 180 -1.17 17.25 1.40
CA ALA A 180 -1.35 17.98 2.64
C ALA A 180 -0.74 19.39 2.59
N ARG A 181 0.39 19.56 1.92
CA ARG A 181 1.05 20.85 1.71
C ARG A 181 0.33 21.71 0.69
N ALA A 182 -0.13 21.10 -0.40
CA ALA A 182 -0.75 21.84 -1.50
C ALA A 182 -2.19 22.27 -1.18
N ARG A 183 -2.98 21.42 -0.51
CA ARG A 183 -4.40 21.64 -0.27
C ARG A 183 -4.83 21.14 1.14
N PRO A 184 -4.29 21.75 2.22
CA PRO A 184 -4.65 21.37 3.59
C PRO A 184 -6.14 21.62 3.92
N ASP A 185 -6.78 22.47 3.15
CA ASP A 185 -8.21 22.80 3.27
C ASP A 185 -9.14 21.62 2.94
N LEU A 186 -8.65 20.61 2.21
CA LEU A 186 -9.43 19.43 1.83
C LEU A 186 -9.48 18.35 2.93
N PHE A 187 -8.59 18.43 3.91
CA PHE A 187 -8.37 17.33 4.84
C PHE A 187 -8.59 17.70 6.29
N TYR A 188 -9.24 16.80 7.05
CA TYR A 188 -9.31 16.89 8.51
C TYR A 188 -7.98 16.52 9.15
N ALA A 189 -7.32 15.49 8.64
CA ALA A 189 -6.02 15.04 9.09
C ALA A 189 -5.31 14.18 8.05
N TYR A 190 -3.98 14.14 8.14
CA TYR A 190 -3.10 13.18 7.53
C TYR A 190 -2.71 12.09 8.53
N VAL A 191 -2.70 10.84 8.11
CA VAL A 191 -2.16 9.71 8.87
C VAL A 191 -1.17 8.96 7.98
N GLY A 192 0.12 9.06 8.29
CA GLY A 192 1.17 8.29 7.63
C GLY A 192 1.39 6.93 8.32
N THR A 193 1.65 5.88 7.56
CA THR A 193 2.04 4.57 8.07
C THR A 193 3.03 3.90 7.11
N GLY A 194 3.98 3.10 7.61
CA GLY A 194 5.13 2.77 6.79
C GLY A 194 5.77 4.05 6.23
N GLN A 195 5.87 5.09 7.07
CA GLN A 195 6.15 6.47 6.68
C GLN A 195 7.53 6.64 6.07
N VAL A 196 7.59 7.07 4.82
CA VAL A 196 8.84 7.52 4.21
C VAL A 196 9.26 8.85 4.85
N ALA A 197 10.42 8.86 5.49
CA ALA A 197 10.91 10.00 6.26
C ALA A 197 12.20 10.62 5.69
N ASP A 198 13.08 9.78 5.18
CA ASP A 198 14.37 10.18 4.60
C ASP A 198 14.89 9.06 3.69
N SER A 199 14.62 9.17 2.40
CA SER A 199 15.01 8.15 1.42
C SER A 199 16.53 7.99 1.30
N THR A 200 17.30 9.04 1.62
CA THR A 200 18.77 9.01 1.51
C THR A 200 19.41 8.21 2.65
N ARG A 201 18.82 8.27 3.84
CA ARG A 201 19.30 7.56 5.04
C ARG A 201 18.63 6.21 5.26
N ASN A 202 17.51 5.97 4.59
CA ASN A 202 16.64 4.84 4.84
C ASN A 202 17.40 3.50 4.87
N TYR A 203 18.16 3.21 3.82
CA TYR A 203 18.85 1.94 3.69
C TYR A 203 20.00 1.77 4.69
N PHE A 204 20.66 2.86 5.10
CA PHE A 204 21.71 2.83 6.12
C PHE A 204 21.12 2.46 7.49
N VAL A 205 20.05 3.18 7.90
CA VAL A 205 19.39 2.93 9.18
C VAL A 205 18.72 1.57 9.20
N ALA A 206 18.15 1.12 8.07
CA ALA A 206 17.59 -0.21 7.92
C ALA A 206 18.66 -1.31 8.07
N TYR A 207 19.83 -1.15 7.43
CA TYR A 207 20.94 -2.09 7.52
C TYR A 207 21.39 -2.27 8.96
N ASP A 208 21.66 -1.17 9.68
CA ASP A 208 22.11 -1.20 11.06
C ASP A 208 21.07 -1.87 11.98
N ALA A 209 19.78 -1.53 11.77
CA ALA A 209 18.68 -2.11 12.54
C ALA A 209 18.51 -3.62 12.28
N LEU A 210 18.61 -4.04 11.02
CA LEU A 210 18.52 -5.46 10.63
C LEU A 210 19.69 -6.28 11.18
N LEU A 211 20.92 -5.78 11.07
CA LEU A 211 22.09 -6.45 11.60
C LEU A 211 22.01 -6.59 13.14
N LYS A 212 21.59 -5.52 13.81
CA LYS A 212 21.36 -5.54 15.25
C LYS A 212 20.29 -6.57 15.63
N LYS A 213 19.13 -6.58 14.97
CA LYS A 213 18.07 -7.56 15.20
C LYS A 213 18.55 -8.99 14.98
N ALA A 214 19.28 -9.24 13.89
CA ALA A 214 19.85 -10.55 13.58
C ALA A 214 20.80 -11.05 14.71
N GLN A 215 21.64 -10.16 15.24
CA GLN A 215 22.54 -10.45 16.37
C GLN A 215 21.77 -10.73 17.66
N GLU A 216 20.77 -9.92 18.00
CA GLU A 216 19.93 -10.07 19.19
C GLU A 216 19.21 -11.42 19.25
N ILE A 217 18.71 -11.91 18.10
CA ILE A 217 17.99 -13.19 18.01
C ILE A 217 18.89 -14.38 17.64
N GLY A 218 20.20 -14.13 17.42
CA GLY A 218 21.17 -15.17 17.07
C GLY A 218 20.98 -15.79 15.67
N ASN A 219 20.39 -15.05 14.74
CA ASN A 219 20.17 -15.53 13.36
C ASN A 219 21.45 -15.44 12.55
N ARG A 220 22.21 -16.56 12.50
CA ARG A 220 23.49 -16.65 11.79
C ARG A 220 23.38 -16.37 10.30
N GLU A 221 22.36 -16.93 9.64
CA GLU A 221 22.17 -16.72 8.19
C GLU A 221 21.98 -15.24 7.85
N ALA A 222 21.16 -14.54 8.64
CA ALA A 222 20.95 -13.11 8.46
C ALA A 222 22.23 -12.29 8.67
N ILE A 223 23.00 -12.64 9.74
CA ILE A 223 24.27 -11.98 10.03
C ILE A 223 25.24 -12.16 8.86
N ASP A 224 25.41 -13.40 8.39
CA ASP A 224 26.35 -13.73 7.31
C ASP A 224 25.93 -13.03 5.98
N ASP A 225 24.65 -13.07 5.64
CA ASP A 225 24.12 -12.39 4.46
C ASP A 225 24.34 -10.86 4.51
N LEU A 226 24.03 -10.23 5.64
CA LEU A 226 24.18 -8.78 5.82
C LEU A 226 25.64 -8.36 5.81
N ILE A 227 26.54 -9.11 6.48
CA ILE A 227 27.98 -8.84 6.47
C ILE A 227 28.54 -9.00 5.05
N ARG A 228 28.11 -10.03 4.31
CA ARG A 228 28.57 -10.31 2.95
C ARG A 228 28.24 -9.17 1.98
N VAL A 229 27.05 -8.58 2.06
CA VAL A 229 26.69 -7.45 1.18
C VAL A 229 27.23 -6.12 1.71
N GLY A 230 27.53 -6.02 3.00
CA GLY A 230 28.02 -4.83 3.66
C GLY A 230 26.99 -3.70 3.78
N PRO A 231 27.38 -2.54 4.33
CA PRO A 231 26.48 -1.39 4.42
C PRO A 231 26.26 -0.71 3.06
N PRO A 232 25.11 0.00 2.86
CA PRO A 232 24.89 0.83 1.67
C PRO A 232 25.98 1.93 1.52
N PRO A 233 26.14 2.57 0.31
CA PRO A 233 25.27 2.43 -0.86
C PRO A 233 25.56 1.18 -1.68
N TYR A 234 24.50 0.48 -2.07
CA TYR A 234 24.66 -0.73 -2.88
C TYR A 234 24.83 -0.41 -4.36
N LYS A 235 25.68 -1.20 -5.02
CA LYS A 235 25.58 -1.36 -6.46
C LYS A 235 24.29 -2.13 -6.74
N PHE A 236 23.52 -1.66 -7.71
CA PHE A 236 22.17 -2.14 -8.02
C PHE A 236 22.02 -3.68 -7.88
N GLY A 237 20.99 -4.11 -7.17
CA GLY A 237 20.49 -5.50 -7.12
C GLY A 237 20.67 -6.19 -5.77
N GLU A 238 21.82 -6.82 -5.53
CA GLU A 238 21.97 -7.83 -4.46
C GLU A 238 21.77 -7.26 -3.04
N GLY A 239 22.41 -6.15 -2.69
CA GLY A 239 22.33 -5.61 -1.33
C GLY A 239 20.92 -5.16 -0.92
N TYR A 240 20.19 -4.54 -1.86
CA TYR A 240 18.78 -4.19 -1.63
C TYR A 240 17.90 -5.44 -1.46
N GLY A 241 18.17 -6.49 -2.26
CA GLY A 241 17.45 -7.76 -2.16
C GLY A 241 17.68 -8.45 -0.82
N VAL A 242 18.91 -8.46 -0.32
CA VAL A 242 19.25 -9.03 0.99
C VAL A 242 18.59 -8.25 2.12
N GLN A 243 18.65 -6.91 2.11
CA GLN A 243 17.93 -6.11 3.11
C GLN A 243 16.43 -6.39 3.09
N ARG A 244 15.81 -6.44 1.89
CA ARG A 244 14.38 -6.69 1.76
C ARG A 244 13.99 -8.09 2.26
N LYS A 245 14.80 -9.12 1.92
CA LYS A 245 14.62 -10.49 2.43
C LYS A 245 14.52 -10.49 3.96
N TRP A 246 15.49 -9.86 4.62
CA TRP A 246 15.56 -9.91 6.07
C TRP A 246 14.58 -8.95 6.76
N ALA A 247 14.24 -7.81 6.15
CA ALA A 247 13.15 -6.97 6.61
C ALA A 247 11.83 -7.75 6.62
N ASN A 248 11.45 -8.35 5.50
CA ASN A 248 10.24 -9.15 5.38
C ASN A 248 10.23 -10.31 6.38
N ALA A 249 11.34 -11.04 6.52
CA ALA A 249 11.44 -12.17 7.44
C ALA A 249 11.27 -11.76 8.90
N PHE A 250 11.90 -10.67 9.32
CA PHE A 250 11.82 -10.19 10.72
C PHE A 250 10.49 -9.52 11.03
N GLU A 251 9.85 -8.91 10.05
CA GLU A 251 8.53 -8.31 10.16
C GLU A 251 7.38 -9.35 10.03
N GLY A 252 7.69 -10.60 9.68
CA GLY A 252 6.67 -11.62 9.36
C GLY A 252 5.87 -11.30 8.08
N ALA A 253 6.42 -10.44 7.23
CA ALA A 253 5.72 -9.92 6.06
C ALA A 253 5.61 -10.94 4.91
N ASP A 254 6.49 -11.93 4.83
CA ASP A 254 6.45 -12.91 3.74
C ASP A 254 5.14 -13.69 3.68
N GLN A 255 4.67 -14.21 4.84
CA GLN A 255 3.38 -14.91 4.91
C GLN A 255 2.21 -14.00 4.56
N PHE A 256 2.25 -12.74 5.01
CA PHE A 256 1.24 -11.75 4.70
C PHE A 256 1.18 -11.49 3.18
N LEU A 257 2.33 -11.23 2.54
CA LEU A 257 2.43 -10.97 1.10
C LEU A 257 1.94 -12.16 0.25
N TYR A 258 2.30 -13.39 0.64
CA TYR A 258 1.73 -14.58 0.00
C TYR A 258 0.21 -14.68 0.20
N GLY A 259 -0.26 -14.35 1.40
CA GLY A 259 -1.68 -14.33 1.74
C GLY A 259 -2.49 -13.33 0.91
N THR A 260 -1.91 -12.17 0.59
CA THR A 260 -2.62 -11.15 -0.23
C THR A 260 -2.95 -11.67 -1.62
N LEU A 261 -2.07 -12.49 -2.24
CA LEU A 261 -2.36 -13.14 -3.51
C LEU A 261 -3.57 -14.09 -3.41
N GLY A 262 -3.61 -14.89 -2.35
CA GLY A 262 -4.76 -15.76 -2.07
C GLY A 262 -6.07 -14.98 -1.85
N LEU A 263 -5.99 -13.87 -1.12
CA LEU A 263 -7.13 -12.96 -0.92
C LEU A 263 -7.59 -12.33 -2.24
N ALA A 264 -6.65 -11.89 -3.09
CA ALA A 264 -6.97 -11.30 -4.38
C ALA A 264 -7.71 -12.27 -5.32
N LEU A 265 -7.35 -13.56 -5.27
CA LEU A 265 -8.03 -14.61 -6.06
C LEU A 265 -9.50 -14.81 -5.67
N VAL A 266 -9.87 -14.54 -4.41
CA VAL A 266 -11.21 -14.79 -3.88
C VAL A 266 -11.96 -13.51 -3.50
N ALA A 267 -11.39 -12.34 -3.77
CA ALA A 267 -12.03 -11.06 -3.46
C ALA A 267 -13.27 -10.81 -4.33
N PRO A 268 -14.32 -10.21 -3.76
CA PRO A 268 -15.52 -9.86 -4.51
C PRO A 268 -15.22 -9.03 -5.75
N GLY A 269 -15.74 -9.44 -6.90
CA GLY A 269 -15.61 -8.67 -8.16
C GLY A 269 -14.23 -8.63 -8.79
N ASN A 270 -13.26 -9.39 -8.25
CA ASN A 270 -11.94 -9.51 -8.86
C ASN A 270 -11.88 -10.56 -9.95
N THR A 271 -10.91 -10.39 -10.83
CA THR A 271 -10.52 -11.33 -11.88
C THR A 271 -9.02 -11.63 -11.79
N VAL A 272 -8.55 -12.61 -12.56
CA VAL A 272 -7.11 -12.91 -12.66
C VAL A 272 -6.35 -11.74 -13.29
N GLU A 273 -7.00 -10.99 -14.20
CA GLU A 273 -6.43 -9.80 -14.81
C GLU A 273 -6.12 -8.72 -13.77
N ASP A 274 -6.94 -8.55 -12.72
CA ASP A 274 -6.69 -7.57 -11.66
C ASP A 274 -5.38 -7.87 -10.90
N ILE A 275 -5.02 -9.14 -10.76
CA ILE A 275 -3.75 -9.58 -10.14
C ILE A 275 -2.57 -9.27 -11.08
N ASN A 276 -2.72 -9.56 -12.37
CA ASN A 276 -1.69 -9.26 -13.37
C ASN A 276 -1.44 -7.74 -13.48
N ASP A 277 -2.52 -6.94 -13.51
CA ASP A 277 -2.44 -5.48 -13.56
C ASP A 277 -1.72 -4.89 -12.35
N SER A 278 -1.93 -5.48 -11.16
CA SER A 278 -1.20 -5.08 -9.95
C SER A 278 0.31 -5.26 -10.12
N GLY A 279 0.75 -6.42 -10.59
CA GLY A 279 2.17 -6.69 -10.82
C GLY A 279 2.78 -5.82 -11.95
N GLU A 280 2.07 -5.64 -13.07
CA GLU A 280 2.53 -4.75 -14.15
C GLU A 280 2.61 -3.29 -13.66
N GLY A 281 1.64 -2.86 -12.84
CA GLY A 281 1.60 -1.52 -12.24
C GLY A 281 2.75 -1.23 -11.31
N GLN A 282 3.13 -2.20 -10.46
CA GLN A 282 4.29 -2.08 -9.57
C GLN A 282 5.59 -1.89 -10.37
N ILE A 283 5.81 -2.69 -11.41
CA ILE A 283 7.01 -2.60 -12.25
C ILE A 283 7.08 -1.24 -12.96
N LEU A 284 5.98 -0.83 -13.61
CA LEU A 284 5.92 0.43 -14.34
C LEU A 284 6.10 1.63 -13.41
N SER A 285 5.39 1.63 -12.29
CA SER A 285 5.44 2.74 -11.32
C SER A 285 6.79 2.83 -10.64
N ALA A 286 7.42 1.69 -10.28
CA ALA A 286 8.75 1.70 -9.68
C ALA A 286 9.80 2.27 -10.64
N ASP A 287 9.78 1.87 -11.92
CA ASP A 287 10.69 2.41 -12.95
C ASP A 287 10.60 3.94 -13.05
N ARG A 288 9.39 4.49 -12.96
CA ARG A 288 9.14 5.93 -13.12
C ARG A 288 9.37 6.75 -11.85
N LEU A 289 9.05 6.21 -10.68
CA LEU A 289 8.94 6.97 -9.44
C LEU A 289 10.15 6.80 -8.50
N VAL A 290 10.80 5.63 -8.47
CA VAL A 290 12.00 5.43 -7.63
C VAL A 290 13.11 6.44 -7.94
N PRO A 291 13.44 6.76 -9.21
CA PRO A 291 14.44 7.80 -9.50
C PRO A 291 14.07 9.18 -8.96
N GLN A 292 12.76 9.50 -8.86
CA GLN A 292 12.29 10.79 -8.36
C GLN A 292 12.33 10.90 -6.84
N THR A 293 12.21 9.76 -6.12
CA THR A 293 12.03 9.75 -4.66
C THR A 293 13.27 9.36 -3.87
N ARG A 294 14.25 8.72 -4.51
CA ARG A 294 15.46 8.19 -3.83
C ARG A 294 16.31 9.23 -3.11
N SER A 295 16.17 10.52 -3.43
CA SER A 295 16.89 11.61 -2.81
C SER A 295 16.02 12.53 -1.95
N MET A 296 14.76 12.14 -1.70
CA MET A 296 13.86 12.92 -0.86
C MET A 296 14.23 12.74 0.62
N GLY A 297 14.56 13.85 1.26
CA GLY A 297 14.76 13.96 2.69
C GLY A 297 13.63 14.76 3.35
N PRO A 298 13.72 15.05 4.65
CA PRO A 298 12.70 15.79 5.39
C PRO A 298 12.30 17.13 4.78
N LYS A 299 13.26 17.84 4.14
CA LYS A 299 12.98 19.14 3.50
C LYS A 299 12.08 19.01 2.28
N GLU A 300 12.36 18.04 1.42
CA GLU A 300 11.58 17.76 0.21
C GLU A 300 10.17 17.25 0.57
N LEU A 301 10.08 16.40 1.59
CA LEU A 301 8.81 15.89 2.12
C LEU A 301 7.97 16.99 2.79
N GLY A 302 8.63 17.99 3.40
CA GLY A 302 7.98 19.11 4.07
C GLY A 302 8.04 18.98 5.59
N LEU A 303 8.14 20.12 6.27
CA LEU A 303 8.25 20.20 7.73
C LEU A 303 7.15 21.07 8.35
N GLN A 304 6.44 21.88 7.54
CA GLN A 304 5.40 22.79 8.02
C GLN A 304 4.06 22.41 7.40
N PHE A 305 3.08 22.15 8.24
CA PHE A 305 1.73 21.77 7.85
C PHE A 305 0.70 22.59 8.63
N SER A 306 -0.36 23.02 7.96
CA SER A 306 -1.46 23.79 8.56
C SER A 306 -2.67 22.93 8.93
N MET A 307 -2.49 21.62 9.00
CA MET A 307 -3.51 20.64 9.36
C MET A 307 -2.96 19.59 10.34
N PRO A 308 -3.80 18.84 11.05
CA PRO A 308 -3.36 17.76 11.94
C PRO A 308 -2.57 16.67 11.21
N MET A 309 -1.43 16.28 11.80
CA MET A 309 -0.49 15.31 11.25
C MET A 309 -0.24 14.16 12.23
N PHE A 310 -0.53 12.93 11.83
CA PHE A 310 -0.30 11.73 12.63
C PHE A 310 0.61 10.77 11.88
N ILE A 311 1.48 10.07 12.61
CA ILE A 311 2.25 8.95 12.08
C ILE A 311 1.95 7.73 12.95
N PHE A 312 1.33 6.71 12.37
CA PHE A 312 1.03 5.44 12.99
C PHE A 312 1.98 4.38 12.41
N GLN A 313 3.03 4.05 13.15
CA GLN A 313 4.16 3.28 12.64
C GLN A 313 4.33 1.97 13.40
N GLY A 314 4.60 0.89 12.68
CA GLY A 314 5.01 -0.36 13.30
C GLY A 314 6.27 -0.19 14.12
N SER A 315 6.35 -0.83 15.29
CA SER A 315 7.54 -0.73 16.16
C SER A 315 8.79 -1.37 15.56
N GLU A 316 8.60 -2.32 14.64
CA GLU A 316 9.64 -3.10 13.98
C GLU A 316 9.63 -2.92 12.46
N ASP A 317 9.30 -1.72 11.97
CA ASP A 317 9.40 -1.40 10.54
C ASP A 317 10.87 -1.22 10.15
N PHE A 318 11.42 -2.19 9.41
CA PHE A 318 12.77 -2.15 8.85
C PHE A 318 12.78 -1.66 7.40
N THR A 319 11.64 -1.61 6.74
CA THR A 319 11.51 -1.13 5.36
C THR A 319 11.56 0.40 5.30
N THR A 320 10.75 1.07 6.14
CA THR A 320 10.83 2.52 6.42
C THR A 320 11.07 2.69 7.92
N PRO A 321 12.35 2.71 8.35
CA PRO A 321 12.70 2.52 9.75
C PRO A 321 11.97 3.42 10.72
N THR A 322 11.35 2.81 11.74
CA THR A 322 10.57 3.49 12.79
C THR A 322 11.34 4.65 13.42
N ALA A 323 12.65 4.51 13.58
CA ALA A 323 13.50 5.56 14.12
C ALA A 323 13.51 6.82 13.23
N LEU A 324 13.55 6.66 11.91
CA LEU A 324 13.50 7.79 10.98
C LEU A 324 12.11 8.43 10.95
N ALA A 325 11.04 7.61 10.94
CA ALA A 325 9.67 8.12 10.99
C ALA A 325 9.42 8.94 12.26
N ARG A 326 9.95 8.49 13.41
CA ARG A 326 9.88 9.23 14.68
C ARG A 326 10.68 10.54 14.64
N GLN A 327 11.89 10.53 14.07
CA GLN A 327 12.69 11.75 13.89
C GLN A 327 11.96 12.76 12.99
N TYR A 328 11.34 12.29 11.92
CA TYR A 328 10.59 13.11 11.00
C TYR A 328 9.37 13.74 11.68
N GLU A 329 8.57 12.96 12.42
CA GLU A 329 7.44 13.50 13.19
C GLU A 329 7.89 14.54 14.20
N GLY A 330 9.01 14.30 14.90
CA GLY A 330 9.60 15.28 15.82
C GLY A 330 9.95 16.61 15.15
N SER A 331 10.32 16.57 13.87
CA SER A 331 10.71 17.76 13.07
C SER A 331 9.52 18.49 12.43
N ILE A 332 8.34 17.87 12.37
CA ILE A 332 7.13 18.50 11.79
C ILE A 332 6.60 19.59 12.71
N GLU A 333 6.22 20.72 12.12
CA GLU A 333 5.38 21.75 12.72
C GLU A 333 3.96 21.61 12.18
N ALA A 334 2.99 21.39 13.07
CA ALA A 334 1.57 21.25 12.74
C ALA A 334 0.70 21.69 13.92
N PRO A 335 -0.57 22.10 13.69
CA PRO A 335 -1.50 22.49 14.77
C PRO A 335 -1.72 21.39 15.81
N GLN A 336 -1.69 20.15 15.35
CA GLN A 336 -1.75 18.93 16.17
C GLN A 336 -0.89 17.87 15.51
N LYS A 337 -0.10 17.15 16.29
CA LYS A 337 0.66 16.01 15.80
C LYS A 337 0.78 14.92 16.86
N ALA A 338 0.93 13.68 16.42
CA ALA A 338 1.25 12.57 17.31
C ALA A 338 1.92 11.42 16.54
N PHE A 339 2.88 10.80 17.22
CA PHE A 339 3.44 9.52 16.81
C PHE A 339 2.79 8.40 17.59
N VAL A 340 2.18 7.44 16.90
CA VAL A 340 1.55 6.25 17.49
C VAL A 340 2.36 5.03 17.08
N THR A 341 2.81 4.27 18.06
CA THR A 341 3.53 3.01 17.80
C THR A 341 2.53 1.86 17.79
N ILE A 342 2.48 1.11 16.69
CA ILE A 342 1.75 -0.16 16.60
C ILE A 342 2.72 -1.27 17.04
N ASN A 343 2.49 -1.81 18.20
CA ASN A 343 3.43 -2.73 18.86
C ASN A 343 3.52 -4.07 18.12
N GLY A 344 4.73 -4.56 17.89
CA GLY A 344 4.99 -5.77 17.13
C GLY A 344 4.69 -5.66 15.62
N GLY A 345 4.23 -4.49 15.16
CA GLY A 345 4.00 -4.25 13.75
C GLY A 345 5.28 -3.90 12.99
N GLY A 346 5.38 -4.38 11.74
CA GLY A 346 6.39 -4.00 10.75
C GLY A 346 5.86 -2.96 9.77
N HIS A 347 6.39 -2.99 8.54
CA HIS A 347 6.00 -2.09 7.45
C HIS A 347 4.52 -2.16 7.08
N PHE A 348 3.94 -3.35 7.20
CA PHE A 348 2.53 -3.61 6.89
C PHE A 348 1.62 -3.57 8.12
N ALA A 349 1.99 -2.82 9.16
CA ALA A 349 1.23 -2.75 10.41
C ALA A 349 -0.24 -2.35 10.20
N VAL A 350 -0.54 -1.44 9.27
CA VAL A 350 -1.90 -1.01 8.92
C VAL A 350 -2.81 -2.17 8.49
N PHE A 351 -2.23 -3.22 7.93
CA PHE A 351 -2.95 -4.41 7.45
C PHE A 351 -2.86 -5.57 8.44
N MET A 352 -1.67 -5.85 8.97
CA MET A 352 -1.41 -6.99 9.84
C MET A 352 -1.91 -6.77 11.27
N HIS A 353 -1.97 -5.52 11.72
CA HIS A 353 -2.50 -5.08 13.02
C HIS A 353 -3.70 -4.14 12.83
N SER A 354 -4.56 -4.47 11.84
CA SER A 354 -5.64 -3.60 11.36
C SER A 354 -6.63 -3.18 12.46
N ASP A 355 -6.92 -4.05 13.41
CA ASP A 355 -7.85 -3.75 14.53
C ASP A 355 -7.24 -2.71 15.49
N GLU A 356 -5.97 -2.86 15.87
CA GLU A 356 -5.26 -1.88 16.70
C GLU A 356 -5.16 -0.54 15.96
N PHE A 357 -4.80 -0.58 14.68
CA PHE A 357 -4.70 0.61 13.84
C PHE A 357 -6.05 1.34 13.73
N LEU A 358 -7.13 0.61 13.49
CA LEU A 358 -8.49 1.16 13.45
C LEU A 358 -8.89 1.79 14.79
N ASN A 359 -8.59 1.13 15.90
CA ASN A 359 -8.88 1.64 17.23
C ASN A 359 -8.19 2.99 17.48
N GLU A 360 -6.93 3.14 17.07
CA GLU A 360 -6.21 4.40 17.20
C GLU A 360 -6.75 5.48 16.23
N LEU A 361 -7.17 5.11 15.02
CA LEU A 361 -7.89 6.04 14.12
C LEU A 361 -9.19 6.54 14.72
N VAL A 362 -10.00 5.64 15.25
CA VAL A 362 -11.30 6.00 15.87
C VAL A 362 -11.10 6.88 17.10
N LYS A 363 -10.09 6.59 17.91
CA LYS A 363 -9.79 7.31 19.14
C LYS A 363 -9.22 8.71 18.90
N ARG A 364 -8.28 8.86 17.96
CA ARG A 364 -7.47 10.07 17.82
C ARG A 364 -7.83 10.92 16.62
N VAL A 365 -8.24 10.28 15.53
CA VAL A 365 -8.38 10.94 14.21
C VAL A 365 -9.84 11.20 13.88
N ARG A 366 -10.71 10.21 14.03
CA ARG A 366 -12.12 10.34 13.71
C ARG A 366 -12.84 11.51 14.41
N PRO A 367 -12.53 11.87 15.68
CA PRO A 367 -13.16 13.01 16.35
C PRO A 367 -12.86 14.38 15.74
N LEU A 368 -11.86 14.48 14.84
CA LEU A 368 -11.55 15.73 14.13
C LEU A 368 -12.55 16.03 13.01
N ALA A 369 -13.34 15.05 12.58
CA ALA A 369 -14.49 15.32 11.72
C ALA A 369 -15.55 16.00 12.55
N VAL A 370 -15.71 17.31 12.34
CA VAL A 370 -16.80 18.07 12.96
C VAL A 370 -18.10 17.50 12.43
N THR A 371 -18.86 16.85 13.30
CA THR A 371 -20.26 16.52 13.03
C THR A 371 -21.03 17.86 13.03
N ASN A 372 -21.35 18.34 11.83
CA ASN A 372 -22.35 19.39 11.67
C ASN A 372 -23.73 18.81 11.91
#